data_405ee053377d11fbcad9fffb1ff44bfc
#
_entry.id   405ee053377d11fbcad9fffb1ff44bfc
#
_cell.length_a   1.000
_cell.length_b   1.000
_cell.length_c   1.000
_cell.angle_alpha   90.00
_cell.angle_beta   90.00
_cell.angle_gamma   90.00
#
_symmetry.space_group_name_H-M   'P 1'
#
loop_
_entity.id
_entity.type
_entity.pdbx_description
1 polymer ?
#
loop_
_entity_poly.entity_id
_entity_poly.type
_entity_poly.pdbx_seq_one_letter_code
_entity_poly.pdbx_strand_id
1 'polypeptide(L)'
;THFTPANTLADDPDQEVRKETMLTLGNFREESIVPILCNSLENDESWEVRRNAAIALEMHEDSSSSKYLSSAISDLHWQVRKFSMRALAKVLSEEYLEKIVKLLCDDYSDVRKEAAIALGLLGSKKAIGPLKQSLDDADIEVRIQSQRALEKLNI
;
A
#
# COMPACT_ATOMS: atom_id res chain seq x y z
N THR A 1 -5.77 29.82 10.95
CA THR A 1 -5.86 28.74 9.93
C THR A 1 -4.79 29.02 8.88
N HIS A 2 -3.64 28.36 9.03
CA HIS A 2 -2.64 28.38 7.97
C HIS A 2 -3.17 27.53 6.81
N PHE A 3 -3.65 28.21 5.78
CA PHE A 3 -3.99 27.60 4.53
C PHE A 3 -2.66 27.25 3.85
N THR A 4 -2.22 26.01 3.94
CA THR A 4 -0.99 25.62 3.25
C THR A 4 -1.29 25.49 1.75
N PRO A 5 -0.38 25.94 0.87
CA PRO A 5 -0.54 25.77 -0.59
C PRO A 5 -0.77 24.31 -0.99
N ALA A 6 -0.26 23.36 -0.22
CA ALA A 6 -0.43 21.93 -0.42
C ALA A 6 -1.90 21.48 -0.39
N ASN A 7 -2.71 21.99 0.54
CA ASN A 7 -4.15 21.68 0.60
C ASN A 7 -4.88 22.17 -0.66
N THR A 8 -4.56 23.38 -1.13
CA THR A 8 -5.21 23.95 -2.30
C THR A 8 -4.95 23.13 -3.55
N LEU A 9 -3.71 22.69 -3.76
CA LEU A 9 -3.32 21.87 -4.91
C LEU A 9 -3.83 20.44 -4.83
N ALA A 10 -3.99 19.89 -3.63
CA ALA A 10 -4.58 18.58 -3.40
C ALA A 10 -6.08 18.54 -3.75
N ASP A 11 -6.75 19.69 -3.68
CA ASP A 11 -8.17 19.84 -4.00
C ASP A 11 -8.41 20.55 -5.35
N ASP A 12 -7.38 20.65 -6.19
CA ASP A 12 -7.49 21.29 -7.50
C ASP A 12 -8.54 20.58 -8.39
N PRO A 13 -9.37 21.30 -9.13
CA PRO A 13 -10.35 20.70 -10.04
C PRO A 13 -9.71 19.84 -11.14
N ASP A 14 -8.46 20.13 -11.54
CA ASP A 14 -7.72 19.34 -12.50
C ASP A 14 -7.05 18.13 -11.83
N GLN A 15 -7.41 16.92 -12.27
CA GLN A 15 -6.82 15.69 -11.73
C GLN A 15 -5.30 15.59 -11.98
N GLU A 16 -4.78 16.17 -13.06
CA GLU A 16 -3.34 16.15 -13.33
C GLU A 16 -2.58 16.96 -12.29
N VAL A 17 -3.13 18.10 -11.89
CA VAL A 17 -2.56 18.92 -10.79
C VAL A 17 -2.61 18.14 -9.49
N ARG A 18 -3.75 17.52 -9.13
CA ARG A 18 -3.85 16.71 -7.92
C ARG A 18 -2.87 15.53 -7.93
N LYS A 19 -2.76 14.83 -9.06
CA LYS A 19 -1.87 13.68 -9.25
C LYS A 19 -0.40 14.04 -9.02
N GLU A 20 0.08 15.11 -9.65
CA GLU A 20 1.47 15.58 -9.49
C GLU A 20 1.73 16.12 -8.08
N THR A 21 0.72 16.74 -7.47
CA THR A 21 0.81 17.21 -6.07
C THR A 21 1.10 16.05 -5.12
N MET A 22 0.42 14.90 -5.27
CA MET A 22 0.65 13.75 -4.39
C MET A 22 2.11 13.30 -4.40
N LEU A 23 2.72 13.15 -5.57
CA LEU A 23 4.13 12.74 -5.68
C LEU A 23 5.08 13.80 -5.10
N THR A 24 4.77 15.07 -5.33
CA THR A 24 5.57 16.18 -4.78
C THR A 24 5.55 16.16 -3.26
N LEU A 25 4.38 15.96 -2.65
CA LEU A 25 4.21 15.90 -1.20
C LEU A 25 4.99 14.74 -0.54
N GLY A 26 5.25 13.67 -1.28
CA GLY A 26 6.08 12.57 -0.79
C GLY A 26 7.50 12.99 -0.38
N ASN A 27 8.01 14.10 -0.94
CA ASN A 27 9.37 14.59 -0.67
C ASN A 27 9.48 15.53 0.55
N PHE A 28 8.37 15.99 1.10
CA PHE A 28 8.35 16.89 2.24
C PHE A 28 8.07 16.15 3.54
N ARG A 29 8.64 16.60 4.65
CA ARG A 29 8.58 15.95 5.97
C ARG A 29 7.78 16.76 7.01
N GLU A 30 6.75 17.47 6.56
CA GLU A 30 5.86 18.22 7.45
C GLU A 30 4.72 17.31 7.94
N GLU A 31 4.40 17.37 9.23
CA GLU A 31 3.33 16.57 9.85
C GLU A 31 1.95 16.77 9.20
N SER A 32 1.72 17.96 8.63
CA SER A 32 0.46 18.29 7.95
C SER A 32 0.23 17.53 6.65
N ILE A 33 1.26 16.90 6.08
CA ILE A 33 1.20 16.25 4.76
C ILE A 33 0.52 14.90 4.82
N VAL A 34 0.84 14.07 5.80
CA VAL A 34 0.26 12.73 5.92
C VAL A 34 -1.28 12.74 5.93
N PRO A 35 -1.95 13.62 6.69
CA PRO A 35 -3.41 13.74 6.61
C PRO A 35 -3.94 14.10 5.22
N ILE A 36 -3.24 14.97 4.46
CA ILE A 36 -3.62 15.33 3.08
C ILE A 36 -3.55 14.10 2.18
N LEU A 37 -2.45 13.36 2.24
CA LEU A 37 -2.25 12.14 1.45
C LEU A 37 -3.29 11.07 1.79
N CYS A 38 -3.59 10.88 3.07
CA CYS A 38 -4.61 9.94 3.53
C CYS A 38 -6.00 10.30 3.00
N ASN A 39 -6.36 11.60 3.01
CA ASN A 39 -7.63 12.07 2.48
C ASN A 39 -7.73 11.81 0.97
N SER A 40 -6.67 12.11 0.20
CA SER A 40 -6.65 11.86 -1.24
C SER A 40 -6.70 10.36 -1.54
N LEU A 41 -6.00 9.52 -0.79
CA LEU A 41 -6.04 8.06 -0.93
C LEU A 41 -7.46 7.50 -0.72
N GLU A 42 -8.18 8.03 0.26
CA GLU A 42 -9.51 7.53 0.63
C GLU A 42 -10.60 8.06 -0.29
N ASN A 43 -10.53 9.33 -0.70
CA ASN A 43 -11.68 10.05 -1.26
C ASN A 43 -11.52 10.54 -2.70
N ASP A 44 -10.31 10.55 -3.28
CA ASP A 44 -10.16 11.06 -4.64
C ASP A 44 -10.86 10.14 -5.65
N GLU A 45 -11.60 10.75 -6.59
CA GLU A 45 -12.30 10.03 -7.64
C GLU A 45 -11.35 9.37 -8.65
N SER A 46 -10.16 9.97 -8.89
CA SER A 46 -9.14 9.44 -9.79
C SER A 46 -8.29 8.37 -9.10
N TRP A 47 -8.26 7.17 -9.68
CA TRP A 47 -7.39 6.11 -9.19
C TRP A 47 -5.90 6.48 -9.28
N GLU A 48 -5.51 7.32 -10.24
CA GLU A 48 -4.13 7.80 -10.41
C GLU A 48 -3.71 8.68 -9.25
N VAL A 49 -4.60 9.55 -8.78
CA VAL A 49 -4.36 10.36 -7.57
C VAL A 49 -4.25 9.46 -6.34
N ARG A 50 -5.18 8.51 -6.16
CA ARG A 50 -5.12 7.55 -5.04
C ARG A 50 -3.83 6.73 -5.07
N ARG A 51 -3.42 6.23 -6.25
CA ARG A 51 -2.14 5.50 -6.40
C ARG A 51 -0.95 6.37 -5.98
N ASN A 52 -0.89 7.61 -6.46
CA ASN A 52 0.23 8.51 -6.16
C ASN A 52 0.24 8.91 -4.67
N ALA A 53 -0.93 9.06 -4.05
CA ALA A 53 -1.03 9.24 -2.59
C ALA A 53 -0.44 8.04 -1.83
N ALA A 54 -0.73 6.81 -2.27
CA ALA A 54 -0.14 5.60 -1.67
C ALA A 54 1.39 5.57 -1.84
N ILE A 55 1.91 5.92 -3.02
CA ILE A 55 3.36 6.02 -3.28
C ILE A 55 4.00 7.05 -2.34
N ALA A 56 3.39 8.21 -2.18
CA ALA A 56 3.88 9.25 -1.27
C ALA A 56 3.86 8.78 0.19
N LEU A 57 2.81 8.10 0.63
CA LEU A 57 2.71 7.55 1.99
C LEU A 57 3.78 6.48 2.28
N GLU A 58 4.20 5.69 1.28
CA GLU A 58 5.32 4.77 1.44
C GLU A 58 6.60 5.50 1.86
N MET A 59 6.82 6.71 1.33
CA MET A 59 7.99 7.53 1.65
C MET A 59 7.95 8.14 3.07
N HIS A 60 6.76 8.35 3.61
CA HIS A 60 6.60 8.92 4.96
C HIS A 60 6.76 7.90 6.08
N GLU A 61 6.41 6.64 5.84
CA GLU A 61 6.48 5.54 6.84
C GLU A 61 5.79 5.89 8.17
N ASP A 62 4.68 6.62 8.10
CA ASP A 62 3.95 7.10 9.27
C ASP A 62 2.80 6.13 9.63
N SER A 63 2.83 5.60 10.86
CA SER A 63 1.85 4.62 11.34
C SER A 63 0.41 5.16 11.38
N SER A 64 0.21 6.48 11.43
CA SER A 64 -1.12 7.09 11.37
C SER A 64 -1.83 6.85 10.04
N SER A 65 -1.07 6.54 8.97
CA SER A 65 -1.61 6.18 7.67
C SER A 65 -2.12 4.74 7.57
N SER A 66 -1.77 3.86 8.50
CA SER A 66 -1.97 2.41 8.39
C SER A 66 -3.43 2.00 8.16
N LYS A 67 -4.38 2.65 8.85
CA LYS A 67 -5.81 2.36 8.67
C LYS A 67 -6.31 2.72 7.26
N TYR A 68 -5.82 3.82 6.68
CA TYR A 68 -6.17 4.25 5.33
C TYR A 68 -5.58 3.32 4.29
N LEU A 69 -4.31 2.95 4.46
CA LEU A 69 -3.63 1.98 3.61
C LEU A 69 -4.30 0.60 3.68
N SER A 70 -4.70 0.16 4.87
CA SER A 70 -5.40 -1.12 5.05
C SER A 70 -6.78 -1.14 4.41
N SER A 71 -7.42 0.00 4.22
CA SER A 71 -8.64 0.11 3.40
C SER A 71 -8.31 0.09 1.91
N ALA A 72 -7.27 0.81 1.51
CA ALA A 72 -6.88 0.99 0.10
C ALA A 72 -6.29 -0.29 -0.53
N ILE A 73 -5.83 -1.28 0.24
CA ILE A 73 -5.46 -2.58 -0.32
C ILE A 73 -6.66 -3.37 -0.86
N SER A 74 -7.88 -2.88 -0.67
CA SER A 74 -9.12 -3.39 -1.27
C SER A 74 -9.69 -2.47 -2.35
N ASP A 75 -8.93 -1.49 -2.82
CA ASP A 75 -9.36 -0.55 -3.86
C ASP A 75 -9.77 -1.28 -5.14
N LEU A 76 -10.70 -0.70 -5.89
CA LEU A 76 -11.16 -1.25 -7.16
C LEU A 76 -10.03 -1.34 -8.20
N HIS A 77 -9.09 -0.39 -8.17
CA HIS A 77 -7.98 -0.36 -9.13
C HIS A 77 -6.74 -1.10 -8.58
N TRP A 78 -6.23 -2.06 -9.35
CA TRP A 78 -5.13 -2.92 -8.92
C TRP A 78 -3.83 -2.16 -8.57
N GLN A 79 -3.52 -1.06 -9.27
CA GLN A 79 -2.32 -0.26 -8.94
C GLN A 79 -2.46 0.45 -7.60
N VAL A 80 -3.68 0.87 -7.23
CA VAL A 80 -3.91 1.41 -5.89
C VAL A 80 -3.69 0.32 -4.85
N ARG A 81 -4.23 -0.90 -5.06
CA ARG A 81 -3.98 -2.04 -4.17
C ARG A 81 -2.50 -2.34 -4.03
N LYS A 82 -1.77 -2.42 -5.16
CA LYS A 82 -0.32 -2.70 -5.19
C LYS A 82 0.48 -1.69 -4.34
N PHE A 83 0.34 -0.41 -4.64
CA PHE A 83 1.14 0.62 -3.97
C PHE A 83 0.70 0.86 -2.54
N SER A 84 -0.59 0.69 -2.22
CA SER A 84 -1.07 0.70 -0.84
C SER A 84 -0.50 -0.47 -0.03
N MET A 85 -0.37 -1.66 -0.63
CA MET A 85 0.26 -2.80 0.03
C MET A 85 1.74 -2.54 0.31
N ARG A 86 2.47 -1.95 -0.64
CA ARG A 86 3.88 -1.55 -0.45
C ARG A 86 4.03 -0.54 0.69
N ALA A 87 3.18 0.49 0.71
CA ALA A 87 3.19 1.48 1.78
C ALA A 87 2.81 0.85 3.13
N LEU A 88 1.79 0.00 3.18
CA LEU A 88 1.38 -0.70 4.40
C LEU A 88 2.50 -1.60 4.94
N ALA A 89 3.33 -2.18 4.07
CA ALA A 89 4.48 -3.00 4.47
C ALA A 89 5.52 -2.23 5.30
N LYS A 90 5.50 -0.90 5.28
CA LYS A 90 6.37 -0.03 6.10
C LYS A 90 5.82 0.22 7.51
N VAL A 91 4.52 0.00 7.71
CA VAL A 91 3.79 0.31 8.96
C VAL A 91 2.94 -0.87 9.41
N LEU A 92 3.46 -2.10 9.25
CA LEU A 92 2.74 -3.35 9.49
C LEU A 92 2.28 -3.52 10.94
N SER A 93 1.10 -4.12 11.07
CA SER A 93 0.54 -4.62 12.32
C SER A 93 -0.14 -5.96 12.08
N GLU A 94 -0.11 -6.85 13.07
CA GLU A 94 -0.76 -8.18 13.03
C GLU A 94 -2.27 -8.09 12.74
N GLU A 95 -2.91 -6.97 13.10
CA GLU A 95 -4.34 -6.74 12.84
C GLU A 95 -4.72 -6.76 11.35
N TYR A 96 -3.73 -6.51 10.45
CA TYR A 96 -3.96 -6.50 8.99
C TYR A 96 -3.69 -7.86 8.33
N LEU A 97 -3.22 -8.85 9.08
CA LEU A 97 -2.82 -10.16 8.56
C LEU A 97 -3.87 -10.78 7.63
N GLU A 98 -5.12 -10.88 8.07
CA GLU A 98 -6.16 -11.54 7.28
C GLU A 98 -6.47 -10.80 5.98
N LYS A 99 -6.43 -9.47 5.99
CA LYS A 99 -6.60 -8.66 4.78
C LYS A 99 -5.47 -8.88 3.80
N ILE A 100 -4.23 -8.95 4.29
CA ILE A 100 -3.05 -9.17 3.46
C ILE A 100 -3.07 -10.58 2.87
N VAL A 101 -3.43 -11.59 3.65
CA VAL A 101 -3.56 -12.98 3.18
C VAL A 101 -4.52 -13.08 2.00
N LYS A 102 -5.65 -12.37 2.03
CA LYS A 102 -6.60 -12.35 0.90
C LYS A 102 -5.98 -11.87 -0.40
N LEU A 103 -5.00 -10.95 -0.34
CA LEU A 103 -4.33 -10.44 -1.52
C LEU A 103 -3.38 -11.45 -2.19
N LEU A 104 -3.06 -12.55 -1.54
CA LEU A 104 -2.37 -13.67 -2.19
C LEU A 104 -3.21 -14.33 -3.30
N CYS A 105 -4.52 -14.06 -3.33
CA CYS A 105 -5.45 -14.53 -4.35
C CYS A 105 -5.91 -13.40 -5.30
N ASP A 106 -5.25 -12.25 -5.31
CA ASP A 106 -5.60 -11.14 -6.20
C ASP A 106 -5.46 -11.54 -7.68
N ASP A 107 -6.30 -10.97 -8.55
CA ASP A 107 -6.23 -11.23 -9.99
C ASP A 107 -4.89 -10.81 -10.61
N TYR A 108 -4.23 -9.79 -10.03
CA TYR A 108 -2.97 -9.25 -10.52
C TYR A 108 -1.77 -9.81 -9.76
N SER A 109 -0.83 -10.43 -10.47
CA SER A 109 0.38 -11.01 -9.86
C SER A 109 1.22 -9.98 -9.11
N ASP A 110 1.26 -8.74 -9.57
CA ASP A 110 1.95 -7.65 -8.89
C ASP A 110 1.40 -7.41 -7.48
N VAL A 111 0.08 -7.52 -7.29
CA VAL A 111 -0.56 -7.39 -5.97
C VAL A 111 -0.25 -8.61 -5.12
N ARG A 112 -0.37 -9.84 -5.68
CA ARG A 112 -0.03 -11.08 -4.97
C ARG A 112 1.42 -11.09 -4.49
N LYS A 113 2.33 -10.61 -5.33
CA LYS A 113 3.75 -10.47 -4.99
C LYS A 113 3.98 -9.55 -3.79
N GLU A 114 3.38 -8.36 -3.79
CA GLU A 114 3.52 -7.43 -2.67
C GLU A 114 2.91 -8.00 -1.37
N ALA A 115 1.82 -8.75 -1.47
CA ALA A 115 1.24 -9.44 -0.32
C ALA A 115 2.19 -10.48 0.27
N ALA A 116 2.84 -11.29 -0.57
CA ALA A 116 3.82 -12.28 -0.12
C ALA A 116 5.01 -11.63 0.60
N ILE A 117 5.53 -10.52 0.04
CA ILE A 117 6.61 -9.73 0.67
C ILE A 117 6.16 -9.22 2.05
N ALA A 118 4.98 -8.61 2.13
CA ALA A 118 4.46 -8.07 3.38
C ALA A 118 4.26 -9.13 4.45
N LEU A 119 3.77 -10.31 4.10
CA LEU A 119 3.58 -11.43 5.04
C LEU A 119 4.92 -11.94 5.59
N GLY A 120 5.96 -11.96 4.77
CA GLY A 120 7.32 -12.28 5.23
C GLY A 120 7.86 -11.25 6.21
N LEU A 121 7.60 -9.95 5.96
CA LEU A 121 7.99 -8.86 6.85
C LEU A 121 7.19 -8.84 8.16
N LEU A 122 5.91 -9.18 8.10
CA LEU A 122 5.04 -9.26 9.28
C LEU A 122 5.51 -10.34 10.26
N GLY A 123 6.05 -11.43 9.75
CA GLY A 123 6.63 -12.48 10.57
C GLY A 123 5.62 -13.37 11.30
N SER A 124 4.35 -13.31 10.95
CA SER A 124 3.31 -14.12 11.58
C SER A 124 3.31 -15.54 11.04
N LYS A 125 3.43 -16.52 11.95
CA LYS A 125 3.35 -17.96 11.60
C LYS A 125 2.00 -18.37 10.99
N LYS A 126 0.94 -17.58 11.21
CA LYS A 126 -0.37 -17.80 10.59
C LYS A 126 -0.35 -17.63 9.07
N ALA A 127 0.67 -16.94 8.52
CA ALA A 127 0.85 -16.79 7.09
C ALA A 127 1.49 -18.02 6.40
N ILE A 128 2.03 -18.96 7.14
CA ILE A 128 2.76 -20.12 6.58
C ILE A 128 1.89 -20.94 5.63
N GLY A 129 0.68 -21.31 6.03
CA GLY A 129 -0.24 -22.08 5.19
C GLY A 129 -0.55 -21.38 3.87
N PRO A 130 -1.06 -20.13 3.89
CA PRO A 130 -1.30 -19.35 2.69
C PRO A 130 -0.05 -19.16 1.79
N LEU A 131 1.12 -18.89 2.37
CA LEU A 131 2.36 -18.75 1.62
C LEU A 131 2.80 -20.04 0.94
N LYS A 132 2.61 -21.20 1.60
CA LYS A 132 2.87 -22.50 0.98
C LYS A 132 1.99 -22.75 -0.25
N GLN A 133 0.73 -22.34 -0.21
CA GLN A 133 -0.15 -22.41 -1.38
C GLN A 133 0.34 -21.52 -2.51
N SER A 134 0.90 -20.35 -2.21
CA SER A 134 1.45 -19.42 -3.20
C SER A 134 2.75 -19.91 -3.86
N LEU A 135 3.35 -21.00 -3.38
CA LEU A 135 4.47 -21.65 -4.07
C LEU A 135 4.06 -22.28 -5.40
N ASP A 136 2.78 -22.53 -5.61
CA ASP A 136 2.20 -23.06 -6.85
C ASP A 136 1.59 -21.96 -7.75
N ASP A 137 1.84 -20.68 -7.44
CA ASP A 137 1.34 -19.55 -8.22
C ASP A 137 1.80 -19.62 -9.68
N ALA A 138 0.95 -19.20 -10.62
CA ALA A 138 1.28 -19.14 -12.03
C ALA A 138 2.47 -18.20 -12.33
N ASP A 139 2.59 -17.12 -11.55
CA ASP A 139 3.64 -16.11 -11.71
C ASP A 139 4.90 -16.50 -10.93
N ILE A 140 6.06 -16.50 -11.62
CA ILE A 140 7.34 -16.88 -11.02
C ILE A 140 7.78 -15.95 -9.89
N GLU A 141 7.53 -14.65 -10.01
CA GLU A 141 7.91 -13.68 -8.97
C GLU A 141 7.11 -13.89 -7.69
N VAL A 142 5.82 -14.24 -7.83
CA VAL A 142 4.99 -14.59 -6.66
C VAL A 142 5.56 -15.81 -5.96
N ARG A 143 5.93 -16.88 -6.72
CA ARG A 143 6.56 -18.08 -6.13
C ARG A 143 7.86 -17.74 -5.39
N ILE A 144 8.72 -16.93 -6.02
CA ILE A 144 10.01 -16.51 -5.43
C ILE A 144 9.79 -15.74 -4.13
N GLN A 145 8.88 -14.76 -4.12
CA GLN A 145 8.62 -13.96 -2.93
C GLN A 145 7.94 -14.77 -1.82
N SER A 146 7.09 -15.72 -2.18
CA SER A 146 6.49 -16.65 -1.21
C SER A 146 7.54 -17.55 -0.57
N GLN A 147 8.49 -18.05 -1.34
CA GLN A 147 9.61 -18.84 -0.81
C GLN A 147 10.48 -18.00 0.14
N ARG A 148 10.83 -16.79 -0.26
CA ARG A 148 11.61 -15.86 0.60
C ARG A 148 10.87 -15.52 1.90
N ALA A 149 9.56 -15.32 1.81
CA ALA A 149 8.73 -15.07 2.99
C ALA A 149 8.74 -16.25 3.95
N LEU A 150 8.61 -17.49 3.45
CA LEU A 150 8.68 -18.71 4.25
C LEU A 150 10.06 -18.87 4.91
N GLU A 151 11.14 -18.56 4.19
CA GLU A 151 12.51 -18.59 4.75
C GLU A 151 12.65 -17.62 5.93
N LYS A 152 12.08 -16.42 5.83
CA LYS A 152 12.03 -15.45 6.95
C LYS A 152 11.24 -15.97 8.16
N LEU A 153 10.26 -16.84 7.93
CA LEU A 153 9.46 -17.49 8.99
C LEU A 153 10.13 -18.77 9.54
N ASN A 154 11.35 -19.08 9.11
CA ASN A 154 12.14 -20.26 9.50
C ASN A 154 11.48 -21.60 9.12
N ILE A 155 10.97 -21.67 7.88
CA ILE A 155 10.40 -22.89 7.31
C ILE A 155 11.29 -23.40 6.15
#